data_a9ac1f025e444f2e7be9232700e14c22
#
_entry.id   a9ac1f025e444f2e7be9232700e14c22
#
_cell.length_a   1.000
_cell.length_b   1.000
_cell.length_c   1.000
_cell.angle_alpha   90.00
_cell.angle_beta   90.00
_cell.angle_gamma   90.00
#
_symmetry.space_group_name_H-M   'P 1'
#
loop_
_entity.id
_entity.type
_entity.pdbx_description
1 polymer ?
#
loop_
_entity_poly.entity_id
_entity_poly.type
_entity_poly.pdbx_seq_one_letter_code
_entity_poly.pdbx_strand_id
1 'polypeptide(L)'
;MKKFIVFLITFFIGLNTCFAISVPSNNAILIDQDSGRILFSKNINEKHLIASTTKIMTAVLAIESGKLDDMVTINESILKSHGSGIYIKEGEKISLRNLVYGLLLRSGNDAALAIEDYLGGHDKFVNKMNE
;
A
#
# COMPACT_ATOMS: atom_id res chain seq x y z
N MET A 1 -30.47 53.70 3.74
CA MET A 1 -31.18 52.41 3.71
C MET A 1 -30.77 51.52 2.52
N LYS A 2 -30.93 51.98 1.25
CA LYS A 2 -30.62 51.13 0.06
C LYS A 2 -29.16 50.63 0.05
N LYS A 3 -28.16 51.44 0.37
CA LYS A 3 -26.73 51.05 0.43
C LYS A 3 -26.45 49.98 1.51
N PHE A 4 -27.16 50.03 2.63
CA PHE A 4 -27.02 49.03 3.72
C PHE A 4 -27.64 47.70 3.33
N ILE A 5 -28.75 47.71 2.62
CA ILE A 5 -29.40 46.49 2.10
C ILE A 5 -28.51 45.81 1.06
N VAL A 6 -27.91 46.56 0.13
CA VAL A 6 -26.96 46.03 -0.86
C VAL A 6 -25.75 45.43 -0.18
N PHE A 7 -25.20 46.06 0.85
CA PHE A 7 -24.08 45.50 1.63
C PHE A 7 -24.44 44.19 2.33
N LEU A 8 -25.62 44.11 2.94
CA LEU A 8 -26.11 42.88 3.56
C LEU A 8 -26.29 41.74 2.54
N ILE A 9 -26.86 42.01 1.37
CA ILE A 9 -27.03 41.01 0.31
C ILE A 9 -25.69 40.52 -0.21
N THR A 10 -24.72 41.43 -0.48
CA THR A 10 -23.38 41.02 -0.92
C THR A 10 -22.62 40.25 0.15
N PHE A 11 -22.79 40.57 1.43
CA PHE A 11 -22.21 39.83 2.53
C PHE A 11 -22.74 38.39 2.62
N PHE A 12 -24.04 38.19 2.49
CA PHE A 12 -24.63 36.85 2.53
C PHE A 12 -24.38 36.02 1.27
N ILE A 13 -24.22 36.63 0.09
CA ILE A 13 -23.84 35.92 -1.14
C ILE A 13 -22.38 35.46 -1.08
N GLY A 14 -21.52 36.16 -0.32
CA GLY A 14 -20.11 35.78 -0.13
C GLY A 14 -19.86 34.61 0.83
N LEU A 15 -20.88 34.15 1.57
CA LEU A 15 -20.75 33.00 2.47
C LEU A 15 -20.85 31.68 1.68
N ASN A 16 -19.82 31.39 0.88
CA ASN A 16 -19.68 30.07 0.28
C ASN A 16 -19.44 29.04 1.38
N THR A 17 -20.39 28.13 1.59
CA THR A 17 -20.20 26.96 2.43
C THR A 17 -19.22 26.02 1.75
N CYS A 18 -17.96 26.03 2.19
CA CYS A 18 -17.00 25.04 1.78
C CYS A 18 -17.34 23.73 2.49
N PHE A 19 -17.78 22.71 1.74
CA PHE A 19 -17.95 21.37 2.29
C PHE A 19 -16.57 20.73 2.43
N ALA A 20 -16.12 20.56 3.66
CA ALA A 20 -14.88 19.84 3.93
C ALA A 20 -15.06 18.36 3.57
N ILE A 21 -14.08 17.79 2.88
CA ILE A 21 -14.03 16.34 2.64
C ILE A 21 -13.92 15.66 4.01
N SER A 22 -14.90 14.81 4.34
CA SER A 22 -14.88 14.01 5.56
C SER A 22 -14.65 12.54 5.21
N VAL A 23 -13.58 11.97 5.76
CA VAL A 23 -13.27 10.54 5.64
C VAL A 23 -13.29 9.89 7.02
N PRO A 24 -13.91 8.72 7.17
CA PRO A 24 -14.04 8.03 8.46
C PRO A 24 -12.72 7.40 8.95
N SER A 25 -11.74 7.19 8.05
CA SER A 25 -10.44 6.64 8.42
C SER A 25 -9.65 7.62 9.30
N ASN A 26 -8.80 7.08 10.19
CA ASN A 26 -7.93 7.90 11.05
C ASN A 26 -6.84 8.59 10.22
N ASN A 27 -6.35 7.95 9.17
CA ASN A 27 -5.33 8.47 8.27
C ASN A 27 -5.83 8.42 6.84
N ALA A 28 -5.57 9.45 6.07
CA ALA A 28 -5.91 9.50 4.65
C ALA A 28 -5.01 10.47 3.89
N ILE A 29 -4.74 10.14 2.64
CA ILE A 29 -4.05 11.01 1.70
C ILE A 29 -4.72 10.88 0.33
N LEU A 30 -4.88 12.01 -0.35
CA LEU A 30 -5.27 12.07 -1.76
C LEU A 30 -4.19 12.84 -2.51
N ILE A 31 -3.61 12.22 -3.51
CA ILE A 31 -2.51 12.77 -4.31
C ILE A 31 -2.94 12.80 -5.76
N ASP A 32 -2.65 13.90 -6.43
CA ASP A 32 -2.71 13.97 -7.88
C ASP A 32 -1.57 13.16 -8.48
N GLN A 33 -1.89 12.15 -9.30
CA GLN A 33 -0.91 11.18 -9.81
C GLN A 33 0.15 11.82 -10.71
N ASP A 34 -0.23 12.81 -11.50
CA ASP A 34 0.67 13.37 -12.50
C ASP A 34 1.62 14.42 -11.91
N SER A 35 1.10 15.26 -11.01
CA SER A 35 1.88 16.34 -10.40
C SER A 35 2.48 15.99 -9.03
N GLY A 36 2.07 14.90 -8.41
CA GLY A 36 2.44 14.56 -7.03
C GLY A 36 1.84 15.48 -5.97
N ARG A 37 0.96 16.42 -6.35
CA ARG A 37 0.38 17.39 -5.42
C ARG A 37 -0.60 16.74 -4.47
N ILE A 38 -0.43 16.98 -3.16
CA ILE A 38 -1.37 16.54 -2.13
C ILE A 38 -2.63 17.41 -2.21
N LEU A 39 -3.77 16.79 -2.51
CA LEU A 39 -5.08 17.43 -2.60
C LEU A 39 -5.84 17.37 -1.27
N PHE A 40 -5.61 16.33 -0.48
CA PHE A 40 -6.16 16.16 0.87
C PHE A 40 -5.21 15.33 1.71
N SER A 41 -5.10 15.66 2.99
CA SER A 41 -4.28 14.89 3.93
C SER A 41 -4.91 14.89 5.32
N LYS A 42 -4.81 13.75 6.01
CA LYS A 42 -5.24 13.56 7.40
C LYS A 42 -4.25 12.63 8.09
N ASN A 43 -3.53 13.14 9.09
CA ASN A 43 -2.57 12.38 9.91
C ASN A 43 -1.55 11.55 9.12
N ILE A 44 -1.07 12.05 7.99
CA ILE A 44 -0.24 11.28 7.03
C ILE A 44 1.16 10.91 7.55
N ASN A 45 1.63 11.58 8.60
CA ASN A 45 2.94 11.32 9.21
C ASN A 45 2.86 10.44 10.47
N GLU A 46 1.67 10.02 10.88
CA GLU A 46 1.52 9.11 12.01
C GLU A 46 1.90 7.69 11.60
N LYS A 47 2.69 7.02 12.46
CA LYS A 47 3.07 5.62 12.23
C LYS A 47 1.92 4.70 12.65
N HIS A 48 1.48 3.87 11.73
CA HIS A 48 0.43 2.87 11.95
C HIS A 48 0.81 1.51 11.41
N LEU A 49 0.20 0.47 11.97
CA LEU A 49 0.23 -0.85 11.36
C LEU A 49 -0.67 -0.83 10.14
N ILE A 50 -0.06 -0.97 8.97
CA ILE A 50 -0.73 -0.84 7.67
C ILE A 50 -1.23 -2.16 7.10
N ALA A 51 -1.19 -3.23 7.91
CA ALA A 51 -1.64 -4.57 7.53
C ALA A 51 -1.07 -5.01 6.16
N SER A 52 -1.90 -5.60 5.30
CA SER A 52 -1.46 -6.15 4.01
C SER A 52 -1.00 -5.13 2.98
N THR A 53 -1.13 -3.82 3.20
CA THR A 53 -0.53 -2.83 2.31
C THR A 53 1.00 -2.90 2.29
N THR A 54 1.62 -3.47 3.34
CA THR A 54 3.07 -3.80 3.35
C THR A 54 3.48 -4.68 2.16
N LYS A 55 2.58 -5.52 1.66
CA LYS A 55 2.84 -6.41 0.52
C LYS A 55 3.09 -5.68 -0.80
N ILE A 56 2.67 -4.42 -0.90
CA ILE A 56 3.02 -3.57 -2.04
C ILE A 56 4.54 -3.39 -2.10
N MET A 57 5.20 -3.10 -0.97
CA MET A 57 6.65 -3.00 -0.90
C MET A 57 7.33 -4.34 -1.22
N THR A 58 6.80 -5.46 -0.71
CA THR A 58 7.29 -6.80 -1.05
C THR A 58 7.25 -7.04 -2.56
N ALA A 59 6.15 -6.66 -3.21
CA ALA A 59 6.01 -6.77 -4.66
C ALA A 59 6.98 -5.87 -5.43
N VAL A 60 7.18 -4.63 -4.98
CA VAL A 60 8.13 -3.68 -5.57
C VAL A 60 9.54 -4.28 -5.57
N LEU A 61 10.02 -4.76 -4.42
CA LEU A 61 11.35 -5.37 -4.31
C LEU A 61 11.49 -6.63 -5.20
N ALA A 62 10.43 -7.43 -5.31
CA ALA A 62 10.44 -8.58 -6.20
C ALA A 62 10.55 -8.16 -7.67
N ILE A 63 9.85 -7.12 -8.10
CA ILE A 63 9.89 -6.59 -9.46
C ILE A 63 11.26 -5.96 -9.75
N GLU A 64 11.77 -5.14 -8.85
CA GLU A 64 13.05 -4.45 -8.99
C GLU A 64 14.25 -5.39 -8.96
N SER A 65 14.08 -6.60 -8.41
CA SER A 65 15.12 -7.64 -8.44
C SER A 65 15.52 -8.06 -9.87
N GLY A 66 14.66 -7.81 -10.86
CA GLY A 66 14.84 -8.25 -12.23
C GLY A 66 14.69 -9.77 -12.46
N LYS A 67 14.24 -10.51 -11.43
CA LYS A 67 14.23 -11.99 -11.40
C LYS A 67 12.82 -12.60 -11.51
N LEU A 68 11.85 -11.86 -12.04
CA LEU A 68 10.45 -12.30 -12.06
C LEU A 68 10.23 -13.66 -12.74
N ASP A 69 11.07 -14.02 -13.72
CA ASP A 69 10.93 -15.25 -14.47
C ASP A 69 11.74 -16.42 -13.87
N ASP A 70 12.50 -16.15 -12.79
CA ASP A 70 13.23 -17.20 -12.08
C ASP A 70 12.26 -18.15 -11.37
N MET A 71 12.61 -19.44 -11.38
CA MET A 71 11.87 -20.49 -10.67
C MET A 71 12.37 -20.58 -9.22
N VAL A 72 11.50 -20.20 -8.30
CA VAL A 72 11.73 -20.28 -6.86
C VAL A 72 11.36 -21.67 -6.37
N THR A 73 12.28 -22.35 -5.70
CA THR A 73 11.97 -23.57 -4.96
C THR A 73 11.51 -23.18 -3.56
N ILE A 74 10.30 -23.59 -3.22
CA ILE A 74 9.67 -23.24 -1.95
C ILE A 74 10.31 -24.07 -0.84
N ASN A 75 10.76 -23.41 0.21
CA ASN A 75 11.35 -24.04 1.39
C ASN A 75 10.40 -24.01 2.61
N GLU A 76 10.89 -24.52 3.74
CA GLU A 76 10.13 -24.59 5.00
C GLU A 76 9.72 -23.24 5.61
N SER A 77 10.27 -22.12 5.13
CA SER A 77 9.96 -20.77 5.65
C SER A 77 8.45 -20.47 5.62
N ILE A 78 7.75 -21.01 4.61
CA ILE A 78 6.31 -20.83 4.43
C ILE A 78 5.47 -21.49 5.54
N LEU A 79 6.01 -22.46 6.27
CA LEU A 79 5.30 -23.12 7.38
C LEU A 79 4.99 -22.18 8.54
N LYS A 80 5.69 -21.05 8.60
CA LYS A 80 5.43 -19.95 9.57
C LYS A 80 4.27 -19.04 9.14
N SER A 81 3.74 -19.27 7.94
CA SER A 81 2.64 -18.47 7.41
C SER A 81 1.33 -18.76 8.12
N HIS A 82 0.60 -17.69 8.48
CA HIS A 82 -0.74 -17.76 9.05
C HIS A 82 -1.68 -16.82 8.29
N GLY A 83 -2.98 -17.15 8.26
CA GLY A 83 -4.01 -16.32 7.63
C GLY A 83 -4.12 -16.56 6.13
N SER A 84 -4.26 -15.48 5.34
CA SER A 84 -4.46 -15.60 3.88
C SER A 84 -3.25 -16.18 3.18
N GLY A 85 -3.49 -17.10 2.26
CA GLY A 85 -2.44 -17.78 1.51
C GLY A 85 -2.89 -18.20 0.11
N ILE A 86 -1.93 -18.63 -0.69
CA ILE A 86 -2.14 -19.32 -1.97
C ILE A 86 -1.92 -20.82 -1.81
N TYR A 87 -1.60 -21.25 -0.57
CA TYR A 87 -1.48 -22.66 -0.15
C TYR A 87 -0.38 -23.42 -0.88
N ILE A 88 0.75 -22.76 -1.15
CA ILE A 88 1.95 -23.39 -1.71
C ILE A 88 2.55 -24.39 -0.73
N LYS A 89 3.22 -25.40 -1.28
CA LYS A 89 3.84 -26.46 -0.48
C LYS A 89 5.35 -26.42 -0.59
N GLU A 90 6.00 -26.88 0.46
CA GLU A 90 7.44 -27.09 0.44
C GLU A 90 7.85 -28.02 -0.72
N GLY A 91 8.95 -27.66 -1.39
CA GLY A 91 9.47 -28.38 -2.55
C GLY A 91 8.81 -28.00 -3.88
N GLU A 92 7.70 -27.27 -3.89
CA GLU A 92 7.11 -26.76 -5.14
C GLU A 92 8.05 -25.78 -5.84
N LYS A 93 7.93 -25.69 -7.16
CA LYS A 93 8.65 -24.72 -7.99
C LYS A 93 7.66 -23.76 -8.62
N ILE A 94 7.76 -22.51 -8.28
CA ILE A 94 6.85 -21.45 -8.73
C ILE A 94 7.70 -20.26 -9.20
N SER A 95 7.34 -19.64 -10.33
CA SER A 95 8.06 -18.42 -10.75
C SER A 95 7.86 -17.28 -9.76
N LEU A 96 8.88 -16.44 -9.58
CA LEU A 96 8.76 -15.26 -8.72
C LEU A 96 7.58 -14.37 -9.15
N ARG A 97 7.32 -14.28 -10.45
CA ARG A 97 6.15 -13.58 -11.02
C ARG A 97 4.83 -14.13 -10.47
N ASN A 98 4.65 -15.45 -10.44
CA ASN A 98 3.43 -16.07 -9.92
C ASN A 98 3.30 -15.90 -8.40
N LEU A 99 4.40 -15.89 -7.67
CA LEU A 99 4.40 -15.55 -6.25
C LEU A 99 3.92 -14.10 -6.03
N VAL A 100 4.37 -13.14 -6.86
CA VAL A 100 3.89 -11.75 -6.81
C VAL A 100 2.39 -11.66 -7.13
N TYR A 101 1.88 -12.40 -8.10
CA TYR A 101 0.44 -12.48 -8.34
C TYR A 101 -0.32 -13.05 -7.14
N GLY A 102 0.15 -14.16 -6.56
CA GLY A 102 -0.44 -14.74 -5.35
C GLY A 102 -0.41 -13.77 -4.15
N LEU A 103 0.70 -13.06 -3.99
CA LEU A 103 0.87 -12.03 -2.98
C LEU A 103 -0.18 -10.91 -3.09
N LEU A 104 -0.37 -10.35 -4.28
CA LEU A 104 -1.23 -9.17 -4.48
C LEU A 104 -2.70 -9.54 -4.65
N LEU A 105 -3.03 -10.60 -5.40
CA LEU A 105 -4.42 -10.96 -5.71
C LEU A 105 -5.11 -11.72 -4.56
N ARG A 106 -4.35 -12.49 -3.77
CA ARG A 106 -4.87 -13.31 -2.66
C ARG A 106 -4.38 -12.86 -1.30
N SER A 107 -3.54 -11.81 -1.27
CA SER A 107 -2.88 -11.36 -0.05
C SER A 107 -2.10 -12.51 0.63
N GLY A 108 -1.46 -13.39 -0.16
CA GLY A 108 -0.80 -14.61 0.29
C GLY A 108 0.37 -14.32 1.24
N ASN A 109 0.26 -14.75 2.50
CA ASN A 109 1.33 -14.63 3.48
C ASN A 109 2.46 -15.62 3.20
N ASP A 110 2.10 -16.84 2.74
CA ASP A 110 3.04 -17.86 2.26
C ASP A 110 3.86 -17.36 1.06
N ALA A 111 3.21 -16.70 0.10
CA ALA A 111 3.89 -16.07 -1.03
C ALA A 111 4.86 -14.96 -0.57
N ALA A 112 4.48 -14.17 0.44
CA ALA A 112 5.36 -13.14 1.01
C ALA A 112 6.64 -13.73 1.59
N LEU A 113 6.52 -14.80 2.40
CA LEU A 113 7.66 -15.50 2.99
C LEU A 113 8.56 -16.16 1.93
N ALA A 114 7.96 -16.76 0.89
CA ALA A 114 8.72 -17.36 -0.21
C ALA A 114 9.52 -16.30 -1.00
N ILE A 115 8.94 -15.11 -1.23
CA ILE A 115 9.62 -13.99 -1.90
C ILE A 115 10.77 -13.47 -1.03
N GLU A 116 10.52 -13.23 0.26
CA GLU A 116 11.50 -12.77 1.23
C GLU A 116 12.70 -13.72 1.27
N ASP A 117 12.43 -15.00 1.41
CA ASP A 117 13.46 -16.03 1.49
C ASP A 117 14.31 -16.10 0.21
N TYR A 118 13.66 -16.12 -0.94
CA TYR A 118 14.33 -16.14 -2.25
C TYR A 118 15.21 -14.92 -2.48
N LEU A 119 14.81 -13.74 -2.00
CA LEU A 119 15.56 -12.50 -2.18
C LEU A 119 16.63 -12.25 -1.11
N GLY A 120 16.91 -13.22 -0.27
CA GLY A 120 18.08 -13.21 0.62
C GLY A 120 17.76 -13.31 2.11
N GLY A 121 16.53 -13.67 2.47
CA GLY A 121 16.07 -13.89 3.82
C GLY A 121 15.68 -12.61 4.57
N HIS A 122 15.15 -12.80 5.76
CA HIS A 122 14.46 -11.76 6.55
C HIS A 122 15.27 -10.46 6.71
N ASP A 123 16.44 -10.53 7.29
CA ASP A 123 17.22 -9.34 7.65
C ASP A 123 17.59 -8.51 6.42
N LYS A 124 18.05 -9.18 5.36
CA LYS A 124 18.43 -8.51 4.13
C LYS A 124 17.21 -7.90 3.42
N PHE A 125 16.08 -8.60 3.46
CA PHE A 125 14.85 -8.14 2.83
C PHE A 125 14.28 -6.92 3.54
N VAL A 126 14.19 -6.97 4.88
CA VAL A 126 13.72 -5.85 5.70
C VAL A 126 14.62 -4.63 5.57
N ASN A 127 15.94 -4.81 5.51
CA ASN A 127 16.85 -3.70 5.25
C ASN A 127 16.54 -3.01 3.91
N LYS A 128 16.30 -3.79 2.86
CA LYS A 128 15.92 -3.23 1.55
C LYS A 128 14.56 -2.54 1.54
N MET A 129 13.62 -2.95 2.40
CA MET A 129 12.33 -2.26 2.53
C MET A 129 12.48 -0.86 3.17
N ASN A 130 13.58 -0.61 3.85
CA ASN A 130 13.86 0.64 4.57
C ASN A 130 14.84 1.57 3.83
N GLU A 131 15.42 1.15 2.72
CA GLU A 131 16.24 1.97 1.81
C GLU A 131 15.36 2.82 0.89
#